data_7fe87e371e940e974a390d17c0d92d7d
#
_entry.id   7fe87e371e940e974a390d17c0d92d7d
#
_cell.length_a   1.000
_cell.length_b   1.000
_cell.length_c   1.000
_cell.angle_alpha   90.00
_cell.angle_beta   90.00
_cell.angle_gamma   90.00
#
_symmetry.space_group_name_H-M   'P 1'
#
loop_
_entity.id
_entity.type
_entity.pdbx_description
1 polymer ?
#
loop_
_entity_poly.entity_id
_entity_poly.type
_entity_poly.pdbx_seq_one_letter_code
_entity_poly.pdbx_strand_id
1 'polypeptide(L)'
;MDDVESSELSNRWDNLLIELQPQQLAQVVVLGAITGLIVWILTFLVKQAVIVPLFCSGACTNATDVAGVVATVLAGAVGLMGLVRVGVYRPLMIVIAAAIALGGLAGWVYGMAWYQTLFWSVALYAIAYAAFAWFVRIRPLIPALIVVVGVVILARVFAVL
;
A
#
# COMPACT_ATOMS: atom_id res chain seq x y z
N MET A 1 13.10 -1.76 -43.73
CA MET A 1 14.05 -1.55 -42.61
C MET A 1 13.31 -1.31 -41.30
N ASP A 2 12.12 -0.73 -41.37
CA ASP A 2 11.30 -0.36 -40.20
C ASP A 2 10.69 -1.57 -39.43
N ASP A 3 10.44 -2.69 -40.12
CA ASP A 3 9.83 -3.88 -39.51
C ASP A 3 10.79 -4.66 -38.58
N VAL A 4 12.10 -4.60 -38.85
CA VAL A 4 13.13 -5.27 -38.06
C VAL A 4 13.37 -4.48 -36.77
N GLU A 5 13.39 -3.16 -36.84
CA GLU A 5 13.61 -2.28 -35.71
C GLU A 5 12.41 -2.32 -34.69
N SER A 6 11.19 -2.40 -35.22
CA SER A 6 9.98 -2.54 -34.42
C SER A 6 9.92 -3.89 -33.70
N SER A 7 10.39 -4.97 -34.31
CA SER A 7 10.43 -6.31 -33.70
C SER A 7 11.51 -6.42 -32.62
N GLU A 8 12.66 -5.78 -32.79
CA GLU A 8 13.69 -5.72 -31.73
C GLU A 8 13.28 -4.89 -30.53
N LEU A 9 12.59 -3.76 -30.77
CA LEU A 9 12.03 -2.95 -29.68
C LEU A 9 10.98 -3.72 -28.90
N SER A 10 10.05 -4.40 -29.57
CA SER A 10 9.03 -5.23 -28.91
C SER A 10 9.66 -6.31 -28.03
N ASN A 11 10.60 -7.09 -28.56
CA ASN A 11 11.33 -8.11 -27.81
C ASN A 11 12.11 -7.55 -26.62
N ARG A 12 12.60 -6.33 -26.70
CA ARG A 12 13.29 -5.65 -25.61
C ARG A 12 12.33 -5.28 -24.48
N TRP A 13 11.13 -4.79 -24.79
CA TRP A 13 10.10 -4.47 -23.79
C TRP A 13 9.57 -5.71 -23.08
N ASP A 14 9.33 -6.81 -23.80
CA ASP A 14 8.87 -8.08 -23.22
C ASP A 14 9.90 -8.65 -22.23
N ASN A 15 11.20 -8.45 -22.49
CA ASN A 15 12.26 -8.87 -21.58
C ASN A 15 12.39 -7.97 -20.32
N LEU A 16 11.85 -6.76 -20.33
CA LEU A 16 11.93 -5.82 -19.20
C LEU A 16 10.78 -5.96 -18.20
N LEU A 17 9.67 -6.57 -18.61
CA LEU A 17 8.47 -6.73 -17.79
C LEU A 17 8.32 -8.19 -17.33
N ILE A 18 7.92 -8.38 -16.10
CA ILE A 18 7.52 -9.69 -15.58
C ILE A 18 6.02 -9.84 -15.82
N GLU A 19 5.60 -10.90 -16.52
CA GLU A 19 4.17 -11.20 -16.68
C GLU A 19 3.53 -11.51 -15.32
N LEU A 20 2.52 -10.74 -14.97
CA LEU A 20 1.64 -11.02 -13.83
C LEU A 20 0.41 -11.77 -14.37
N GLN A 21 0.22 -12.97 -13.88
CA GLN A 21 -1.01 -13.70 -14.17
C GLN A 21 -2.20 -12.95 -13.55
N PRO A 22 -3.36 -12.89 -14.25
CA PRO A 22 -4.56 -12.21 -13.72
C PRO A 22 -4.98 -12.73 -12.33
N GLN A 23 -4.75 -14.02 -12.09
CA GLN A 23 -5.03 -14.65 -10.80
C GLN A 23 -4.14 -14.13 -9.68
N GLN A 24 -2.85 -13.88 -9.94
CA GLN A 24 -1.93 -13.28 -8.96
C GLN A 24 -2.32 -11.84 -8.63
N LEU A 25 -2.74 -11.07 -9.64
CA LEU A 25 -3.23 -9.71 -9.41
C LEU A 25 -4.46 -9.71 -8.51
N ALA A 26 -5.43 -10.59 -8.78
CA ALA A 26 -6.62 -10.72 -7.93
C ALA A 26 -6.25 -11.09 -6.48
N GLN A 27 -5.31 -12.01 -6.27
CA GLN A 27 -4.82 -12.36 -4.94
C GLN A 27 -4.16 -11.17 -4.23
N VAL A 28 -3.38 -10.36 -4.95
CA VAL A 28 -2.75 -9.14 -4.39
C VAL A 28 -3.81 -8.12 -3.99
N VAL A 29 -4.85 -7.91 -4.79
CA VAL A 29 -5.98 -7.02 -4.46
C VAL A 29 -6.70 -7.49 -3.19
N VAL A 30 -7.00 -8.77 -3.10
CA VAL A 30 -7.64 -9.37 -1.91
C VAL A 30 -6.75 -9.22 -0.67
N LEU A 31 -5.45 -9.48 -0.80
CA LEU A 31 -4.50 -9.26 0.29
C LEU A 31 -4.43 -7.79 0.71
N GLY A 32 -4.44 -6.86 -0.22
CA GLY A 32 -4.52 -5.43 0.07
C GLY A 32 -5.80 -5.07 0.83
N ALA A 33 -6.94 -5.61 0.40
CA ALA A 33 -8.22 -5.40 1.10
C ALA A 33 -8.19 -5.94 2.54
N ILE A 34 -7.66 -7.17 2.73
CA ILE A 34 -7.49 -7.77 4.07
C ILE A 34 -6.55 -6.91 4.92
N THR A 35 -5.44 -6.44 4.36
CA THR A 35 -4.49 -5.55 5.07
C THR A 35 -5.16 -4.26 5.49
N GLY A 36 -5.96 -3.63 4.63
CA GLY A 36 -6.73 -2.43 4.94
C GLY A 36 -7.75 -2.65 6.07
N LEU A 37 -8.42 -3.81 6.07
CA LEU A 37 -9.32 -4.22 7.15
C LEU A 37 -8.56 -4.37 8.48
N ILE A 38 -7.40 -5.03 8.46
CA ILE A 38 -6.55 -5.21 9.64
C ILE A 38 -6.06 -3.85 10.16
N VAL A 39 -5.62 -2.95 9.28
CA VAL A 39 -5.21 -1.59 9.68
C VAL A 39 -6.34 -0.87 10.40
N TRP A 40 -7.56 -0.92 9.88
CA TRP A 40 -8.72 -0.28 10.49
C TRP A 40 -9.01 -0.84 11.89
N ILE A 41 -9.06 -2.18 12.04
CA ILE A 41 -9.29 -2.86 13.32
C ILE A 41 -8.18 -2.51 14.32
N LEU A 42 -6.91 -2.64 13.89
CA LEU A 42 -5.76 -2.37 14.77
C LEU A 42 -5.69 -0.91 15.18
N THR A 43 -6.01 0.04 14.29
CA THR A 43 -6.06 1.46 14.63
C THR A 43 -7.05 1.72 15.77
N PHE A 44 -8.23 1.11 15.68
CA PHE A 44 -9.24 1.23 16.72
C PHE A 44 -8.78 0.58 18.03
N LEU A 45 -8.26 -0.64 17.98
CA LEU A 45 -7.78 -1.38 19.16
C LEU A 45 -6.60 -0.68 19.85
N VAL A 46 -5.58 -0.29 19.09
CA VAL A 46 -4.39 0.38 19.62
C VAL A 46 -4.76 1.73 20.24
N LYS A 47 -5.65 2.48 19.59
CA LYS A 47 -6.14 3.75 20.15
C LYS A 47 -6.81 3.52 21.50
N GLN A 48 -7.79 2.61 21.59
CA GLN A 48 -8.60 2.41 22.77
C GLN A 48 -7.88 1.66 23.90
N ALA A 49 -7.10 0.63 23.57
CA ALA A 49 -6.48 -0.25 24.57
C ALA A 49 -5.10 0.23 25.02
N VAL A 50 -4.38 1.00 24.20
CA VAL A 50 -2.98 1.35 24.46
C VAL A 50 -2.82 2.87 24.63
N ILE A 51 -3.19 3.63 23.59
CA ILE A 51 -2.82 5.06 23.57
C ILE A 51 -3.65 5.88 24.55
N VAL A 52 -4.97 5.68 24.56
CA VAL A 52 -5.84 6.44 25.45
C VAL A 52 -5.52 6.18 26.93
N PRO A 53 -5.44 4.92 27.43
CA PRO A 53 -5.20 4.68 28.85
C PRO A 53 -3.76 4.96 29.31
N LEU A 54 -2.75 4.82 28.43
CA LEU A 54 -1.35 4.94 28.86
C LEU A 54 -0.76 6.34 28.64
N PHE A 55 -1.22 7.07 27.64
CA PHE A 55 -0.60 8.33 27.21
C PHE A 55 -1.53 9.53 27.28
N CYS A 56 -2.85 9.34 27.48
CA CYS A 56 -3.81 10.41 27.51
C CYS A 56 -4.28 10.68 28.94
N SER A 57 -3.66 11.69 29.59
CA SER A 57 -4.20 12.29 30.85
C SER A 57 -5.19 13.43 30.60
N GLY A 58 -5.56 13.68 29.32
CA GLY A 58 -6.45 14.74 28.85
C GLY A 58 -6.84 14.57 27.39
N ALA A 59 -7.14 15.67 26.68
CA ALA A 59 -7.48 15.62 25.25
C ALA A 59 -6.24 15.28 24.39
N CYS A 60 -6.22 14.09 23.81
CA CYS A 60 -5.16 13.63 22.89
C CYS A 60 -5.58 13.86 21.45
N THR A 61 -5.17 14.95 20.86
CA THR A 61 -5.47 15.29 19.44
C THR A 61 -4.80 14.31 18.45
N ASN A 62 -3.61 13.81 18.78
CA ASN A 62 -2.82 12.97 17.87
C ASN A 62 -2.95 11.45 18.12
N ALA A 63 -3.82 11.02 19.03
CA ALA A 63 -3.95 9.62 19.42
C ALA A 63 -4.32 8.70 18.22
N THR A 64 -5.14 9.19 17.32
CA THR A 64 -5.58 8.43 16.14
C THR A 64 -4.46 8.28 15.12
N ASP A 65 -3.64 9.31 14.92
CA ASP A 65 -2.53 9.29 13.97
C ASP A 65 -1.42 8.32 14.43
N VAL A 66 -1.06 8.38 15.71
CA VAL A 66 -0.08 7.45 16.30
C VAL A 66 -0.58 6.01 16.22
N ALA A 67 -1.86 5.78 16.58
CA ALA A 67 -2.47 4.45 16.46
C ALA A 67 -2.45 3.95 15.02
N GLY A 68 -2.75 4.82 14.06
CA GLY A 68 -2.72 4.50 12.63
C GLY A 68 -1.34 4.09 12.13
N VAL A 69 -0.29 4.80 12.56
CA VAL A 69 1.10 4.44 12.20
C VAL A 69 1.48 3.07 12.75
N VAL A 70 1.21 2.81 14.03
CA VAL A 70 1.49 1.51 14.65
C VAL A 70 0.70 0.40 13.97
N ALA A 71 -0.58 0.62 13.72
CA ALA A 71 -1.44 -0.33 13.03
C ALA A 71 -0.93 -0.65 11.60
N THR A 72 -0.46 0.36 10.87
CA THR A 72 0.09 0.19 9.52
C THR A 72 1.35 -0.66 9.52
N VAL A 73 2.24 -0.48 10.48
CA VAL A 73 3.47 -1.29 10.61
C VAL A 73 3.12 -2.75 10.91
N LEU A 74 2.23 -3.01 11.87
CA LEU A 74 1.81 -4.36 12.25
C LEU A 74 1.07 -5.06 11.09
N ALA A 75 0.11 -4.38 10.47
CA ALA A 75 -0.62 -4.93 9.32
C ALA A 75 0.30 -5.13 8.11
N GLY A 76 1.30 -4.26 7.92
CA GLY A 76 2.32 -4.41 6.88
C GLY A 76 3.11 -5.71 7.01
N ALA A 77 3.46 -6.11 8.24
CA ALA A 77 4.13 -7.40 8.47
C ALA A 77 3.26 -8.59 8.03
N VAL A 78 1.95 -8.55 8.33
CA VAL A 78 1.00 -9.58 7.89
C VAL A 78 0.84 -9.56 6.36
N GLY A 79 0.71 -8.38 5.76
CA GLY A 79 0.63 -8.19 4.32
C GLY A 79 1.87 -8.73 3.60
N LEU A 80 3.08 -8.50 4.17
CA LEU A 80 4.33 -9.03 3.64
C LEU A 80 4.34 -10.55 3.60
N MET A 81 3.93 -11.21 4.69
CA MET A 81 3.84 -12.67 4.74
C MET A 81 2.88 -13.23 3.69
N GLY A 82 1.74 -12.54 3.48
CA GLY A 82 0.78 -12.89 2.45
C GLY A 82 1.36 -12.78 1.04
N LEU A 83 2.03 -11.66 0.71
CA LEU A 83 2.65 -11.44 -0.60
C LEU A 83 3.78 -12.43 -0.90
N VAL A 84 4.57 -12.81 0.11
CA VAL A 84 5.61 -13.86 -0.02
C VAL A 84 4.98 -15.20 -0.39
N ARG A 85 3.85 -15.57 0.23
CA ARG A 85 3.14 -16.81 -0.09
C ARG A 85 2.53 -16.84 -1.49
N VAL A 86 2.08 -15.69 -1.98
CA VAL A 86 1.58 -15.54 -3.36
C VAL A 86 2.70 -15.58 -4.40
N GLY A 87 3.97 -15.46 -3.95
CA GLY A 87 5.14 -15.47 -4.85
C GLY A 87 5.31 -14.18 -5.64
N VAL A 88 4.83 -13.06 -5.11
CA VAL A 88 4.96 -11.76 -5.76
C VAL A 88 6.41 -11.30 -5.77
N TYR A 89 6.86 -10.74 -6.89
CA TYR A 89 8.21 -10.21 -7.03
C TYR A 89 8.38 -8.97 -6.14
N ARG A 90 9.43 -8.94 -5.32
CA ARG A 90 9.79 -7.83 -4.40
C ARG A 90 8.63 -7.40 -3.46
N PRO A 91 8.11 -8.29 -2.64
CA PRO A 91 6.94 -8.01 -1.79
C PRO A 91 7.20 -6.88 -0.79
N LEU A 92 8.45 -6.75 -0.31
CA LEU A 92 8.85 -5.70 0.63
C LEU A 92 8.64 -4.28 0.05
N MET A 93 8.97 -4.08 -1.23
CA MET A 93 8.77 -2.78 -1.89
C MET A 93 7.29 -2.39 -1.94
N ILE A 94 6.41 -3.35 -2.21
CA ILE A 94 4.96 -3.11 -2.27
C ILE A 94 4.44 -2.67 -0.90
N VAL A 95 4.81 -3.40 0.16
CA VAL A 95 4.34 -3.11 1.51
C VAL A 95 4.85 -1.75 2.00
N ILE A 96 6.15 -1.48 1.83
CA ILE A 96 6.74 -0.20 2.25
C ILE A 96 6.13 0.96 1.48
N ALA A 97 6.00 0.84 0.15
CA ALA A 97 5.42 1.89 -0.68
C ALA A 97 3.96 2.17 -0.29
N ALA A 98 3.15 1.13 -0.09
CA ALA A 98 1.77 1.27 0.37
C ALA A 98 1.70 1.91 1.77
N ALA A 99 2.54 1.49 2.70
CA ALA A 99 2.59 2.03 4.06
C ALA A 99 2.97 3.53 4.07
N ILE A 100 3.93 3.93 3.25
CA ILE A 100 4.32 5.34 3.12
C ILE A 100 3.25 6.14 2.39
N ALA A 101 2.68 5.64 1.29
CA ALA A 101 1.65 6.33 0.52
C ALA A 101 0.38 6.58 1.34
N LEU A 102 -0.05 5.59 2.13
CA LEU A 102 -1.27 5.65 2.94
C LEU A 102 -1.02 6.04 4.40
N GLY A 103 0.24 6.30 4.77
CA GLY A 103 0.56 6.84 6.10
C GLY A 103 -0.18 8.15 6.34
N GLY A 104 -0.92 8.27 7.45
CA GLY A 104 -1.78 9.43 7.72
C GLY A 104 -3.21 9.31 7.19
N LEU A 105 -3.60 8.16 6.63
CA LEU A 105 -4.97 7.89 6.18
C LEU A 105 -6.00 8.17 7.29
N ALA A 106 -5.63 7.92 8.56
CA ALA A 106 -6.49 8.21 9.70
C ALA A 106 -6.89 9.69 9.77
N GLY A 107 -6.00 10.61 9.39
CA GLY A 107 -6.30 12.05 9.31
C GLY A 107 -7.25 12.38 8.15
N TRP A 108 -7.14 11.69 7.01
CA TRP A 108 -8.01 11.95 5.84
C TRP A 108 -9.45 11.54 6.06
N VAL A 109 -9.65 10.47 6.83
CA VAL A 109 -10.99 9.95 7.15
C VAL A 109 -11.53 10.48 8.48
N TYR A 110 -10.85 11.46 9.08
CA TYR A 110 -11.27 12.06 10.34
C TYR A 110 -12.65 12.73 10.21
N GLY A 111 -13.54 12.42 11.14
CA GLY A 111 -14.92 12.96 11.12
C GLY A 111 -15.90 12.17 10.24
N MET A 112 -15.45 11.19 9.46
CA MET A 112 -16.34 10.32 8.68
C MET A 112 -17.01 9.28 9.58
N ALA A 113 -18.18 8.76 9.14
CA ALA A 113 -18.84 7.66 9.81
C ALA A 113 -17.96 6.40 9.77
N TRP A 114 -18.05 5.53 10.77
CA TRP A 114 -17.22 4.34 10.92
C TRP A 114 -17.21 3.42 9.69
N TYR A 115 -18.37 3.26 9.03
CA TYR A 115 -18.48 2.44 7.81
C TYR A 115 -17.79 3.07 6.60
N GLN A 116 -17.78 4.41 6.51
CA GLN A 116 -17.04 5.12 5.46
C GLN A 116 -15.54 4.99 5.67
N THR A 117 -15.08 5.13 6.91
CA THR A 117 -13.68 4.93 7.29
C THR A 117 -13.21 3.51 6.96
N LEU A 118 -14.02 2.50 7.26
CA LEU A 118 -13.77 1.10 6.91
C LEU A 118 -13.67 0.93 5.38
N PHE A 119 -14.66 1.43 4.65
CA PHE A 119 -14.70 1.31 3.19
C PHE A 119 -13.45 1.94 2.53
N TRP A 120 -13.12 3.17 2.91
CA TRP A 120 -11.95 3.86 2.36
C TRP A 120 -10.64 3.18 2.73
N SER A 121 -10.51 2.68 3.96
CA SER A 121 -9.33 1.92 4.39
C SER A 121 -9.12 0.68 3.52
N VAL A 122 -10.16 -0.14 3.36
CA VAL A 122 -10.10 -1.36 2.55
C VAL A 122 -9.84 -1.04 1.08
N ALA A 123 -10.57 -0.07 0.49
CA ALA A 123 -10.44 0.28 -0.91
C ALA A 123 -9.06 0.85 -1.25
N LEU A 124 -8.56 1.80 -0.46
CA LEU A 124 -7.27 2.43 -0.73
C LEU A 124 -6.10 1.46 -0.57
N TYR A 125 -6.12 0.57 0.41
CA TYR A 125 -5.11 -0.47 0.54
C TYR A 125 -5.16 -1.48 -0.61
N ALA A 126 -6.35 -1.90 -1.05
CA ALA A 126 -6.51 -2.79 -2.21
C ALA A 126 -5.94 -2.16 -3.48
N ILE A 127 -6.27 -0.89 -3.74
CA ILE A 127 -5.76 -0.12 -4.90
C ILE A 127 -4.24 0.08 -4.80
N ALA A 128 -3.73 0.46 -3.64
CA ALA A 128 -2.29 0.67 -3.45
C ALA A 128 -1.49 -0.62 -3.69
N TYR A 129 -1.93 -1.75 -3.13
CA TYR A 129 -1.27 -3.04 -3.35
C TYR A 129 -1.29 -3.44 -4.84
N ALA A 130 -2.43 -3.27 -5.52
CA ALA A 130 -2.54 -3.54 -6.96
C ALA A 130 -1.62 -2.63 -7.79
N ALA A 131 -1.63 -1.32 -7.52
CA ALA A 131 -0.84 -0.34 -8.23
C ALA A 131 0.67 -0.59 -8.04
N PHE A 132 1.12 -0.78 -6.78
CA PHE A 132 2.53 -1.04 -6.52
C PHE A 132 2.98 -2.41 -7.03
N ALA A 133 2.13 -3.45 -6.99
CA ALA A 133 2.42 -4.73 -7.64
C ALA A 133 2.59 -4.57 -9.16
N TRP A 134 1.80 -3.69 -9.78
CA TRP A 134 1.95 -3.36 -11.19
C TRP A 134 3.26 -2.65 -11.48
N PHE A 135 3.66 -1.64 -10.70
CA PHE A 135 4.89 -0.87 -10.92
C PHE A 135 6.16 -1.70 -10.64
N VAL A 136 6.12 -2.60 -9.68
CA VAL A 136 7.28 -3.46 -9.31
C VAL A 136 7.60 -4.52 -10.39
N ARG A 137 6.76 -4.69 -11.42
CA ARG A 137 7.03 -5.58 -12.58
C ARG A 137 8.28 -5.21 -13.38
N ILE A 138 8.77 -3.99 -13.26
CA ILE A 138 9.97 -3.53 -13.96
C ILE A 138 11.20 -4.29 -13.41
N ARG A 139 11.82 -5.12 -14.26
CA ARG A 139 12.97 -5.97 -13.88
C ARG A 139 14.15 -5.18 -13.28
N PRO A 140 14.66 -4.10 -13.91
CA PRO A 140 15.73 -3.31 -13.32
C PRO A 140 15.23 -2.58 -12.06
N LEU A 141 16.01 -2.70 -10.97
CA LEU A 141 15.63 -2.19 -9.64
C LEU A 141 15.54 -0.66 -9.60
N ILE A 142 16.48 0.02 -10.27
CA ILE A 142 16.59 1.49 -10.22
C ILE A 142 15.35 2.17 -10.82
N PRO A 143 14.90 1.88 -12.07
CA PRO A 143 13.71 2.50 -12.61
C PRO A 143 12.43 2.09 -11.86
N ALA A 144 12.33 0.86 -11.37
CA ALA A 144 11.20 0.46 -10.52
C ALA A 144 11.12 1.31 -9.25
N LEU A 145 12.26 1.54 -8.60
CA LEU A 145 12.35 2.38 -7.40
C LEU A 145 11.95 3.84 -7.71
N ILE A 146 12.44 4.40 -8.81
CA ILE A 146 12.12 5.79 -9.21
C ILE A 146 10.61 5.94 -9.44
N VAL A 147 9.98 5.01 -10.14
CA VAL A 147 8.53 5.04 -10.40
C VAL A 147 7.74 4.93 -9.08
N VAL A 148 8.10 3.98 -8.21
CA VAL A 148 7.43 3.81 -6.91
C VAL A 148 7.56 5.05 -6.04
N VAL A 149 8.76 5.63 -5.93
CA VAL A 149 9.00 6.87 -5.16
C VAL A 149 8.22 8.04 -5.77
N GLY A 150 8.20 8.18 -7.09
CA GLY A 150 7.43 9.21 -7.78
C GLY A 150 5.93 9.12 -7.49
N VAL A 151 5.36 7.92 -7.53
CA VAL A 151 3.94 7.68 -7.21
C VAL A 151 3.64 7.98 -5.75
N VAL A 152 4.52 7.60 -4.82
CA VAL A 152 4.38 7.92 -3.39
C VAL A 152 4.41 9.42 -3.15
N ILE A 153 5.33 10.14 -3.79
CA ILE A 153 5.41 11.61 -3.67
C ILE A 153 4.13 12.25 -4.22
N LEU A 154 3.65 11.83 -5.39
CA LEU A 154 2.41 12.32 -5.97
C LEU A 154 1.22 12.07 -5.03
N ALA A 155 1.08 10.86 -4.50
CA ALA A 155 0.02 10.54 -3.54
C ALA A 155 0.08 11.45 -2.30
N ARG A 156 1.28 11.76 -1.81
CA ARG A 156 1.48 12.66 -0.67
C ARG A 156 1.16 14.11 -0.98
N VAL A 157 1.53 14.60 -2.15
CA VAL A 157 1.20 15.97 -2.57
C VAL A 157 -0.31 16.14 -2.70
N PHE A 158 -1.00 15.19 -3.34
CA PHE A 158 -2.47 15.21 -3.42
C PHE A 158 -3.17 15.10 -2.07
N ALA A 159 -2.53 14.47 -1.09
CA ALA A 159 -3.09 14.35 0.25
C ALA A 159 -2.99 15.63 1.09
N VAL A 160 -2.09 16.54 0.73
CA VAL A 160 -1.85 17.79 1.47
C VAL A 160 -2.57 18.98 0.81
N LEU A 161 -2.95 18.86 -0.48
CA LEU A 161 -3.73 19.86 -1.21
C LEU A 161 -5.22 19.77 -0.86
#